data_053950fc8bd5050e4ee01d8932d57798
#
_entry.id   053950fc8bd5050e4ee01d8932d57798
#
_cell.length_a   1.000
_cell.length_b   1.000
_cell.length_c   1.000
_cell.angle_alpha   90.00
_cell.angle_beta   90.00
_cell.angle_gamma   90.00
#
_symmetry.space_group_name_H-M   'P 1'
#
loop_
_entity.id
_entity.type
_entity.pdbx_description
1 polymer ?
#
loop_
_entity_poly.entity_id
_entity_poly.type
_entity_poly.pdbx_seq_one_letter_code
_entity_poly.pdbx_strand_id
1 'polypeptide(L)'
;MEKKIFIQTGTGVNLHGQDVNQASERAINNAIQSNSMPGIQDALPNQDLNNMKVNVKLGIPRDLEDLDEERIKKLMPYGDVSVEKLEGGLASTNGIYLSEQKDKNDLMYIVNAVVEVGY
;
A
#
# COMPACT_ATOMS: atom_id res chain seq x y z
N MET A 1 17.20 1.02 5.41
CA MET A 1 16.87 -0.10 6.32
C MET A 1 18.05 -1.04 6.36
N GLU A 2 18.61 -1.20 7.53
CA GLU A 2 19.80 -2.06 7.70
C GLU A 2 19.41 -3.55 7.71
N LYS A 3 18.31 -3.86 8.34
CA LYS A 3 17.86 -5.25 8.44
C LYS A 3 16.35 -5.33 8.19
N LYS A 4 16.01 -6.11 7.20
CA LYS A 4 14.61 -6.43 6.87
C LYS A 4 14.20 -7.65 7.68
N ILE A 5 13.16 -7.49 8.48
CA ILE A 5 12.69 -8.56 9.38
C ILE A 5 11.45 -9.24 8.83
N PHE A 6 10.56 -8.47 8.21
CA PHE A 6 9.27 -8.96 7.76
C PHE A 6 8.91 -8.38 6.40
N ILE A 7 8.28 -9.18 5.57
CA ILE A 7 7.74 -8.74 4.28
C ILE A 7 6.29 -9.21 4.20
N GLN A 8 5.40 -8.25 3.99
CA GLN A 8 3.98 -8.51 3.82
C GLN A 8 3.55 -8.07 2.44
N THR A 9 2.65 -8.81 1.83
CA THR A 9 2.15 -8.50 0.49
C THR A 9 0.64 -8.40 0.49
N GLY A 10 0.11 -7.56 -0.39
CA GLY A 10 -1.33 -7.38 -0.50
C GLY A 10 -1.74 -6.85 -1.85
N THR A 11 -3.04 -6.92 -2.10
CA THR A 11 -3.67 -6.44 -3.33
C THR A 11 -4.90 -5.64 -2.98
N GLY A 12 -5.11 -4.54 -3.69
CA GLY A 12 -6.28 -3.69 -3.54
C GLY A 12 -6.86 -3.30 -4.87
N VAL A 13 -8.18 -3.18 -4.93
CA VAL A 13 -8.89 -2.87 -6.17
C VAL A 13 -9.77 -1.65 -5.96
N ASN A 14 -9.74 -0.73 -6.93
CA ASN A 14 -10.75 0.30 -7.08
C ASN A 14 -11.54 -0.01 -8.35
N LEU A 15 -12.82 -0.36 -8.20
CA LEU A 15 -13.67 -0.78 -9.31
C LEU A 15 -14.13 0.40 -10.16
N HIS A 16 -14.40 1.54 -9.54
CA HIS A 16 -14.93 2.73 -10.20
C HIS A 16 -14.26 3.99 -9.68
N GLY A 17 -14.08 4.97 -10.56
CA GLY A 17 -13.50 6.26 -10.23
C GLY A 17 -12.01 6.37 -10.48
N GLN A 18 -11.32 5.27 -10.76
CA GLN A 18 -9.86 5.24 -11.02
C GLN A 18 -9.09 5.96 -9.91
N ASP A 19 -9.43 5.64 -8.66
CA ASP A 19 -8.84 6.24 -7.47
C ASP A 19 -7.65 5.41 -6.99
N VAL A 20 -6.45 5.87 -7.31
CA VAL A 20 -5.20 5.17 -6.94
C VAL A 20 -4.98 5.16 -5.43
N ASN A 21 -5.45 6.17 -4.72
CA ASN A 21 -5.30 6.24 -3.25
C ASN A 21 -6.16 5.17 -2.58
N GLN A 22 -7.40 5.01 -3.01
CA GLN A 22 -8.30 4.00 -2.46
C GLN A 22 -7.78 2.58 -2.74
N ALA A 23 -7.35 2.32 -3.98
CA ALA A 23 -6.78 1.01 -4.33
C ALA A 23 -5.52 0.72 -3.54
N SER A 24 -4.65 1.72 -3.39
CA SER A 24 -3.40 1.60 -2.62
C SER A 24 -3.66 1.35 -1.14
N GLU A 25 -4.61 2.07 -0.54
CA GLU A 25 -5.00 1.84 0.87
C GLU A 25 -5.52 0.42 1.07
N ARG A 26 -6.34 -0.07 0.16
CA ARG A 26 -6.85 -1.44 0.21
C ARG A 26 -5.75 -2.48 0.09
N ALA A 27 -4.77 -2.23 -0.78
CA ALA A 27 -3.62 -3.11 -0.94
C ALA A 27 -2.78 -3.19 0.34
N ILE A 28 -2.52 -2.05 0.96
CA ILE A 28 -1.74 -1.98 2.19
C ILE A 28 -2.51 -2.62 3.34
N ASN A 29 -3.79 -2.31 3.50
CA ASN A 29 -4.62 -2.92 4.53
C ASN A 29 -4.70 -4.44 4.37
N ASN A 30 -4.81 -4.92 3.14
CA ASN A 30 -4.77 -6.36 2.87
C ASN A 30 -3.44 -6.96 3.31
N ALA A 31 -2.33 -6.30 3.05
CA ALA A 31 -1.00 -6.76 3.45
C ALA A 31 -0.85 -6.84 4.97
N ILE A 32 -1.18 -5.75 5.68
CA ILE A 32 -0.93 -5.67 7.13
C ILE A 32 -1.98 -6.38 7.97
N GLN A 33 -3.22 -6.48 7.50
CA GLN A 33 -4.30 -7.13 8.25
C GLN A 33 -4.31 -8.66 8.12
N SER A 34 -3.56 -9.18 7.16
CA SER A 34 -3.48 -10.64 6.93
C SER A 34 -2.45 -11.32 7.82
N ASN A 35 -1.64 -10.56 8.54
CA ASN A 35 -0.50 -11.07 9.30
C ASN A 35 -0.45 -10.47 10.69
N SER A 36 0.35 -11.11 11.54
CA SER A 36 0.66 -10.62 12.87
C SER A 36 2.18 -10.73 13.08
N MET A 37 2.74 -9.75 13.77
CA MET A 37 4.17 -9.71 14.06
C MET A 37 4.39 -9.64 15.59
N PRO A 38 4.00 -10.68 16.36
CA PRO A 38 4.04 -10.60 17.82
C PRO A 38 5.44 -10.40 18.39
N GLY A 39 6.47 -10.84 17.69
CA GLY A 39 7.86 -10.70 18.11
C GLY A 39 8.57 -9.47 17.61
N ILE A 40 7.89 -8.54 16.93
CA ILE A 40 8.56 -7.42 16.26
C ILE A 40 9.30 -6.52 17.24
N GLN A 41 8.69 -6.20 18.38
CA GLN A 41 9.31 -5.32 19.36
C GLN A 41 10.62 -5.89 19.89
N ASP A 42 10.66 -7.18 20.18
CA ASP A 42 11.87 -7.85 20.66
C ASP A 42 13.00 -7.88 19.63
N ALA A 43 12.64 -7.85 18.35
CA ALA A 43 13.61 -7.87 17.24
C ALA A 43 14.19 -6.48 16.93
N LEU A 44 13.56 -5.42 17.43
CA LEU A 44 13.99 -4.05 17.15
C LEU A 44 15.09 -3.59 18.10
N PRO A 45 15.96 -2.65 17.66
CA PRO A 45 16.95 -2.05 18.56
C PRO A 45 16.30 -1.44 19.79
N ASN A 46 16.85 -1.74 20.96
CA ASN A 46 16.35 -1.29 22.27
C ASN A 46 14.89 -1.70 22.55
N GLN A 47 14.35 -2.66 21.82
CA GLN A 47 12.96 -3.11 21.93
C GLN A 47 11.96 -1.95 21.84
N ASP A 48 12.28 -0.96 21.01
CA ASP A 48 11.50 0.26 20.86
C ASP A 48 10.83 0.28 19.49
N LEU A 49 9.50 0.31 19.47
CA LEU A 49 8.70 0.38 18.25
C LEU A 49 9.00 1.64 17.42
N ASN A 50 9.48 2.71 18.06
CA ASN A 50 9.88 3.92 17.32
C ASN A 50 11.13 3.72 16.46
N ASN A 51 11.89 2.65 16.71
CA ASN A 51 13.03 2.28 15.89
C ASN A 51 12.63 1.45 14.67
N MET A 52 11.37 1.12 14.52
CA MET A 52 10.88 0.37 13.38
C MET A 52 10.88 1.23 12.13
N LYS A 53 11.39 0.69 11.04
CA LYS A 53 11.29 1.29 9.72
C LYS A 53 10.34 0.46 8.87
N VAL A 54 9.49 1.16 8.14
CA VAL A 54 8.52 0.54 7.24
C VAL A 54 8.72 1.13 5.86
N ASN A 55 8.98 0.29 4.88
CA ASN A 55 9.06 0.70 3.49
C ASN A 55 7.91 0.10 2.72
N VAL A 56 7.07 0.95 2.16
CA VAL A 56 5.89 0.55 1.39
C VAL A 56 6.22 0.72 -0.09
N LYS A 57 6.15 -0.38 -0.83
CA LYS A 57 6.27 -0.36 -2.29
C LYS A 57 4.89 -0.61 -2.88
N LEU A 58 4.48 0.27 -3.79
CA LEU A 58 3.19 0.18 -4.45
C LEU A 58 3.38 0.04 -5.95
N GLY A 59 2.86 -1.05 -6.51
CA GLY A 59 2.76 -1.25 -7.94
C GLY A 59 1.43 -0.69 -8.42
N ILE A 60 1.48 0.43 -9.13
CA ILE A 60 0.30 1.21 -9.56
C ILE A 60 0.23 1.18 -11.08
N PRO A 61 -0.93 0.81 -11.68
CA PRO A 61 -1.01 0.65 -13.13
C PRO A 61 -1.05 1.96 -13.90
N ARG A 62 -1.65 3.01 -13.33
CA ARG A 62 -1.81 4.32 -13.96
C ARG A 62 -1.93 5.41 -12.92
N ASP A 63 -1.69 6.66 -13.34
CA ASP A 63 -1.92 7.86 -12.53
C ASP A 63 -1.08 7.86 -11.24
N LEU A 64 0.19 7.43 -11.33
CA LEU A 64 1.10 7.35 -10.19
C LEU A 64 1.24 8.71 -9.49
N GLU A 65 1.19 9.79 -10.25
CA GLU A 65 1.31 11.15 -9.76
C GLU A 65 0.17 11.57 -8.83
N ASP A 66 -0.97 10.87 -8.90
CA ASP A 66 -2.13 11.17 -8.06
C ASP A 66 -2.03 10.55 -6.66
N LEU A 67 -1.01 9.74 -6.40
CA LEU A 67 -0.84 9.12 -5.09
C LEU A 67 -0.50 10.17 -4.04
N ASP A 68 -1.29 10.21 -2.97
CA ASP A 68 -1.05 11.03 -1.79
C ASP A 68 -0.21 10.24 -0.79
N GLU A 69 1.10 10.44 -0.81
CA GLU A 69 2.03 9.67 0.03
C GLU A 69 1.82 9.93 1.53
N GLU A 70 1.44 11.14 1.92
CA GLU A 70 1.18 11.46 3.33
C GLU A 70 -0.04 10.71 3.85
N ARG A 71 -1.08 10.58 3.02
CA ARG A 71 -2.26 9.78 3.34
C ARG A 71 -1.90 8.31 3.54
N ILE A 72 -1.00 7.79 2.69
CA ILE A 72 -0.53 6.41 2.78
C ILE A 72 0.27 6.19 4.07
N LYS A 73 1.16 7.11 4.41
CA LYS A 73 1.98 7.00 5.63
C LYS A 73 1.13 6.92 6.90
N LYS A 74 -0.01 7.61 6.92
CA LYS A 74 -0.91 7.62 8.07
C LYS A 74 -1.59 6.27 8.34
N LEU A 75 -1.53 5.34 7.42
CA LEU A 75 -2.06 3.99 7.64
C LEU A 75 -1.20 3.16 8.60
N MET A 76 0.06 3.54 8.76
CA MET A 76 0.99 2.82 9.61
C MET A 76 0.96 3.41 11.02
N PRO A 77 0.62 2.61 12.06
CA PRO A 77 0.49 3.13 13.43
C PRO A 77 1.82 3.46 14.08
N TYR A 78 2.91 2.83 13.65
CA TYR A 78 4.24 2.97 14.24
C TYR A 78 5.32 3.00 13.18
N GLY A 79 6.47 3.57 13.58
CA GLY A 79 7.67 3.49 12.79
C GLY A 79 7.88 4.68 11.86
N ASP A 80 9.04 4.67 11.24
CA ASP A 80 9.43 5.63 10.21
C ASP A 80 9.06 5.05 8.85
N VAL A 81 8.12 5.67 8.18
CA VAL A 81 7.49 5.13 6.96
C VAL A 81 8.02 5.84 5.73
N SER A 82 8.48 5.08 4.75
CA SER A 82 8.81 5.55 3.42
C SER A 82 7.91 4.87 2.39
N VAL A 83 7.63 5.57 1.29
CA VAL A 83 6.74 5.09 0.22
C VAL A 83 7.48 5.16 -1.11
N GLU A 84 7.47 4.05 -1.83
CA GLU A 84 7.95 3.97 -3.22
C GLU A 84 6.77 3.63 -4.12
N LYS A 85 6.52 4.46 -5.12
CA LYS A 85 5.52 4.18 -6.14
C LYS A 85 6.21 3.75 -7.43
N LEU A 86 5.77 2.64 -7.97
CA LEU A 86 6.34 1.99 -9.14
C LEU A 86 5.22 1.65 -10.12
N GLU A 87 5.54 1.55 -11.39
CA GLU A 87 4.62 0.98 -12.35
C GLU A 87 4.42 -0.50 -12.05
N GLY A 88 3.18 -0.93 -12.00
CA GLY A 88 2.83 -2.32 -11.70
C GLY A 88 1.33 -2.47 -11.57
N GLY A 89 0.90 -3.56 -10.94
CA GLY A 89 -0.52 -3.85 -10.85
C GLY A 89 -1.13 -4.11 -12.22
N LEU A 90 -2.43 -3.85 -12.34
CA LEU A 90 -3.16 -4.06 -13.60
C LEU A 90 -4.31 -3.07 -13.70
N ALA A 91 -4.41 -2.39 -14.84
CA ALA A 91 -5.61 -1.66 -15.21
C ALA A 91 -6.39 -2.54 -16.20
N SER A 92 -7.61 -2.88 -15.85
CA SER A 92 -8.44 -3.78 -16.64
C SER A 92 -9.83 -3.21 -16.81
N THR A 93 -10.40 -3.35 -18.01
CA THR A 93 -11.79 -2.96 -18.22
C THR A 93 -12.71 -3.85 -17.40
N ASN A 94 -13.68 -3.24 -16.71
CA ASN A 94 -14.74 -3.99 -16.04
C ASN A 94 -16.03 -4.03 -16.87
N GLY A 95 -16.05 -3.33 -18.01
CA GLY A 95 -17.19 -3.30 -18.91
C GLY A 95 -18.35 -2.42 -18.48
N ILE A 96 -18.22 -1.71 -17.37
CA ILE A 96 -19.28 -0.87 -16.80
C ILE A 96 -18.74 0.54 -16.56
N TYR A 97 -19.40 1.54 -17.12
CA TYR A 97 -19.08 2.94 -16.89
C TYR A 97 -20.20 3.58 -16.06
N LEU A 98 -19.84 4.14 -14.91
CA LEU A 98 -20.78 4.77 -13.98
C LEU A 98 -20.30 6.19 -13.64
N SER A 99 -20.90 7.18 -14.32
CA SER A 99 -20.53 8.58 -14.08
C SER A 99 -20.81 9.05 -12.66
N GLU A 100 -21.85 8.52 -12.03
CA GLU A 100 -22.21 8.81 -10.63
C GLU A 100 -21.15 8.31 -9.64
N GLN A 101 -20.28 7.41 -10.03
CA GLN A 101 -19.14 6.94 -9.24
C GLN A 101 -17.82 7.55 -9.68
N LYS A 102 -17.89 8.66 -10.42
CA LYS A 102 -16.74 9.45 -10.88
C LYS A 102 -15.86 8.72 -11.89
N ASP A 103 -16.39 7.74 -12.62
CA ASP A 103 -15.64 7.06 -13.66
C ASP A 103 -15.27 8.04 -14.79
N LYS A 104 -13.99 8.04 -15.15
CA LYS A 104 -13.46 8.72 -16.34
C LYS A 104 -13.45 7.78 -17.54
N ASN A 105 -13.42 6.48 -17.28
CA ASN A 105 -13.42 5.41 -18.27
C ASN A 105 -13.99 4.14 -17.59
N ASP A 106 -13.89 2.99 -18.24
CA ASP A 106 -14.39 1.73 -17.71
C ASP A 106 -13.32 0.86 -17.07
N LEU A 107 -12.18 1.43 -16.72
CA LEU A 107 -11.09 0.69 -16.11
C LEU A 107 -11.29 0.54 -14.58
N MET A 108 -10.97 -0.64 -14.09
CA MET A 108 -10.70 -0.85 -12.67
C MET A 108 -9.19 -0.88 -12.47
N TYR A 109 -8.73 -0.39 -11.33
CA TYR A 109 -7.32 -0.36 -10.97
C TYR A 109 -7.04 -1.41 -9.90
N ILE A 110 -6.05 -2.25 -10.17
CA ILE A 110 -5.55 -3.26 -9.23
C ILE A 110 -4.15 -2.83 -8.83
N VAL A 111 -3.93 -2.60 -7.54
CA VAL A 111 -2.65 -2.17 -6.97
C VAL A 111 -2.07 -3.32 -6.16
N ASN A 112 -0.77 -3.55 -6.31
CA ASN A 112 -0.02 -4.49 -5.48
C ASN A 112 0.78 -3.72 -4.44
N ALA A 113 0.85 -4.24 -3.23
CA ALA A 113 1.65 -3.67 -2.15
C ALA A 113 2.65 -4.68 -1.62
N VAL A 114 3.84 -4.18 -1.32
CA VAL A 114 4.85 -4.88 -0.52
C VAL A 114 5.19 -3.98 0.67
N VAL A 115 4.99 -4.47 1.87
CA VAL A 115 5.30 -3.75 3.09
C VAL A 115 6.48 -4.43 3.76
N GLU A 116 7.62 -3.75 3.74
CA GLU A 116 8.87 -4.23 4.32
C GLU A 116 9.03 -3.60 5.71
N VAL A 117 9.28 -4.42 6.71
CA VAL A 117 9.43 -3.99 8.09
C VAL A 117 10.79 -4.40 8.61
N GLY A 118 11.46 -3.49 9.29
CA GLY A 118 12.79 -3.74 9.84
C GLY A 118 13.34 -2.52 10.56
N TYR A 119 14.65 -2.37 10.50
CA TYR A 119 15.31 -1.21 11.09
C TYR A 119 16.58 -0.80 10.34
#